data_0ae23a147229397aac4d5e15f7be5454
#
_entry.id   0ae23a147229397aac4d5e15f7be5454
#
_cell.length_a   1.000
_cell.length_b   1.000
_cell.length_c   1.000
_cell.angle_alpha   90.00
_cell.angle_beta   90.00
_cell.angle_gamma   90.00
#
_symmetry.space_group_name_H-M   'P 1'
#
loop_
_entity.id
_entity.type
_entity.pdbx_description
1 polymer ?
#
loop_
_entity_poly.entity_id
_entity_poly.type
_entity_poly.pdbx_seq_one_letter_code
_entity_poly.pdbx_strand_id
1 'polypeptide(L)'
;MMNRHVARLTGLLLVTSTLGCVSNDDYEITDVSNKFEVAPLFLGVDEGIPVQMTATQGGKTVAVTWESSNTNVATVNASGRVSTNCVPAAGATSCFAAITATQGSGEKKSASLTVYNLVGISLTSGTAVTGISGKVGDYILYRIYVPAGSTSLKFEMSGGTGDFDLYVRQGTPPTYSQWQCRPYAGGNNETCTFANPASGTWYAMLDVYEDGAGVSLKATVTP
;
A
#
# COMPACT_ATOMS: atom_id res chain seq x y z
N MET A 1 -20.56 -54.47 8.31
CA MET A 1 -21.11 -53.51 7.32
C MET A 1 -20.19 -52.27 7.29
N MET A 2 -19.44 -52.16 6.28
CA MET A 2 -18.35 -51.19 6.12
C MET A 2 -18.87 -50.01 5.28
N ASN A 3 -18.98 -48.83 5.88
CA ASN A 3 -19.47 -47.63 5.20
C ASN A 3 -18.27 -46.86 4.66
N ARG A 4 -18.06 -46.93 3.34
CA ARG A 4 -17.02 -46.19 2.64
C ARG A 4 -17.57 -44.84 2.22
N HIS A 5 -17.07 -43.76 2.82
CA HIS A 5 -17.23 -42.42 2.26
C HIS A 5 -16.14 -42.16 1.24
N VAL A 6 -16.56 -42.05 -0.03
CA VAL A 6 -15.68 -41.64 -1.14
C VAL A 6 -15.63 -40.11 -1.16
N ALA A 7 -14.49 -39.51 -0.82
CA ALA A 7 -14.22 -38.10 -1.08
C ALA A 7 -13.81 -37.93 -2.56
N ARG A 8 -14.54 -37.11 -3.31
CA ARG A 8 -14.18 -36.72 -4.67
C ARG A 8 -13.10 -35.65 -4.61
N LEU A 9 -11.94 -36.00 -5.16
CA LEU A 9 -10.85 -35.06 -5.42
C LEU A 9 -11.07 -34.44 -6.81
N THR A 10 -11.22 -33.11 -6.89
CA THR A 10 -11.08 -32.33 -8.11
C THR A 10 -9.86 -31.44 -7.99
N GLY A 11 -8.75 -31.89 -8.54
CA GLY A 11 -7.51 -31.10 -8.64
C GLY A 11 -6.50 -31.90 -9.43
N LEU A 12 -6.42 -31.66 -10.75
CA LEU A 12 -5.50 -32.32 -11.68
C LEU A 12 -4.08 -31.75 -11.45
N LEU A 13 -3.21 -32.54 -10.83
CA LEU A 13 -1.77 -32.28 -10.81
C LEU A 13 -1.09 -33.37 -11.66
N LEU A 14 -0.57 -32.99 -12.82
CA LEU A 14 0.21 -33.88 -13.69
C LEU A 14 1.61 -34.00 -13.11
N VAL A 15 1.94 -35.15 -12.52
CA VAL A 15 3.32 -35.51 -12.14
C VAL A 15 3.73 -36.69 -12.97
N THR A 16 4.76 -36.53 -13.82
CA THR A 16 5.40 -37.62 -14.58
C THR A 16 6.17 -38.52 -13.61
N SER A 17 5.79 -39.80 -13.59
CA SER A 17 6.34 -40.81 -12.70
C SER A 17 7.64 -41.39 -13.23
N THR A 18 8.69 -41.42 -12.41
CA THR A 18 9.68 -42.48 -12.42
C THR A 18 9.34 -43.45 -11.28
N LEU A 19 9.14 -44.73 -11.63
CA LEU A 19 8.80 -45.78 -10.69
C LEU A 19 9.92 -45.98 -9.67
N GLY A 20 9.67 -45.61 -8.42
CA GLY A 20 10.32 -46.14 -7.26
C GLY A 20 9.23 -46.60 -6.30
N CYS A 21 9.24 -47.89 -5.90
CA CYS A 21 8.38 -48.37 -4.82
C CYS A 21 8.74 -47.62 -3.52
N VAL A 22 7.86 -46.73 -3.09
CA VAL A 22 7.90 -46.14 -1.76
C VAL A 22 6.92 -46.89 -0.89
N SER A 23 7.40 -47.39 0.27
CA SER A 23 6.60 -48.07 1.28
C SER A 23 5.47 -47.16 1.79
N ASN A 24 4.28 -47.72 1.98
CA ASN A 24 3.02 -47.04 2.30
C ASN A 24 2.92 -46.51 3.73
N ASP A 25 4.01 -46.21 4.42
CA ASP A 25 3.94 -46.08 5.88
C ASP A 25 4.05 -44.67 6.47
N ASP A 26 4.19 -43.59 5.67
CA ASP A 26 4.33 -42.24 6.25
C ASP A 26 3.66 -41.10 5.43
N TYR A 27 2.49 -41.31 4.86
CA TYR A 27 1.69 -40.18 4.41
C TYR A 27 0.64 -39.82 5.48
N GLU A 28 1.07 -39.16 6.54
CA GLU A 28 0.13 -38.45 7.39
C GLU A 28 -0.54 -37.35 6.53
N ILE A 29 -1.77 -37.62 6.10
CA ILE A 29 -2.65 -36.56 5.63
C ILE A 29 -2.95 -35.72 6.88
N THR A 30 -2.11 -34.73 7.15
CA THR A 30 -2.44 -33.73 8.17
C THR A 30 -3.77 -33.12 7.75
N ASP A 31 -4.78 -33.30 8.60
CA ASP A 31 -6.11 -32.74 8.39
C ASP A 31 -5.99 -31.21 8.29
N VAL A 32 -5.94 -30.68 7.08
CA VAL A 32 -5.89 -29.23 6.81
C VAL A 32 -7.25 -28.57 7.09
N SER A 33 -8.30 -29.36 7.42
CA SER A 33 -9.65 -28.87 7.61
C SER A 33 -9.81 -27.95 8.83
N ASN A 34 -8.91 -28.03 9.81
CA ASN A 34 -9.00 -27.24 11.06
C ASN A 34 -7.75 -26.37 11.32
N LYS A 35 -6.98 -26.04 10.29
CA LYS A 35 -5.77 -25.28 10.44
C LYS A 35 -6.04 -23.82 10.79
N PHE A 36 -5.29 -23.28 11.75
CA PHE A 36 -5.27 -21.84 12.05
C PHE A 36 -4.40 -21.11 11.05
N GLU A 37 -4.95 -20.10 10.40
CA GLU A 37 -4.27 -19.35 9.33
C GLU A 37 -4.52 -17.85 9.45
N VAL A 38 -3.58 -17.06 8.95
CA VAL A 38 -3.73 -15.61 8.76
C VAL A 38 -3.56 -15.27 7.29
N ALA A 39 -4.28 -14.27 6.84
CA ALA A 39 -4.18 -13.78 5.46
C ALA A 39 -4.23 -12.25 5.43
N PRO A 40 -3.45 -11.65 4.50
CA PRO A 40 -2.42 -12.25 3.64
C PRO A 40 -1.18 -12.69 4.43
N LEU A 41 -0.45 -13.73 3.99
CA LEU A 41 0.78 -14.21 4.66
C LEU A 41 2.00 -13.35 4.34
N PHE A 42 2.08 -12.86 3.11
CA PHE A 42 3.14 -11.97 2.63
C PHE A 42 2.50 -10.79 1.95
N LEU A 43 2.92 -9.60 2.31
CA LEU A 43 2.34 -8.38 1.77
C LEU A 43 3.41 -7.32 1.61
N GLY A 44 3.51 -6.79 0.39
CA GLY A 44 4.23 -5.58 0.08
C GLY A 44 3.23 -4.44 -0.13
N VAL A 45 3.32 -3.37 0.65
CA VAL A 45 2.43 -2.21 0.54
C VAL A 45 3.21 -0.92 0.59
N ASP A 46 2.67 0.08 -0.05
CA ASP A 46 3.19 1.43 0.05
C ASP A 46 2.83 2.04 1.42
N GLU A 47 3.69 2.89 1.94
CA GLU A 47 3.46 3.63 3.18
C GLU A 47 2.12 4.38 3.14
N GLY A 48 1.38 4.37 4.25
CA GLY A 48 0.09 5.01 4.39
C GLY A 48 -1.09 4.19 3.84
N ILE A 49 -0.84 3.09 3.13
CA ILE A 49 -1.91 2.21 2.63
C ILE A 49 -2.34 1.25 3.74
N PRO A 50 -3.61 1.32 4.17
CA PRO A 50 -4.10 0.40 5.19
C PRO A 50 -4.33 -1.00 4.63
N VAL A 51 -4.06 -2.01 5.45
CA VAL A 51 -4.24 -3.42 5.13
C VAL A 51 -5.25 -4.05 6.08
N GLN A 52 -6.13 -4.91 5.57
CA GLN A 52 -7.01 -5.72 6.39
C GLN A 52 -6.42 -7.13 6.52
N MET A 53 -6.07 -7.53 7.74
CA MET A 53 -5.68 -8.89 8.10
C MET A 53 -6.91 -9.68 8.54
N THR A 54 -6.92 -10.97 8.22
CA THR A 54 -7.95 -11.92 8.66
C THR A 54 -7.30 -13.12 9.32
N ALA A 55 -7.98 -13.69 10.29
CA ALA A 55 -7.57 -14.92 10.97
C ALA A 55 -8.69 -15.95 10.85
N THR A 56 -8.38 -17.15 10.40
CA THR A 56 -9.34 -18.23 10.17
C THR A 56 -8.86 -19.54 10.79
N GLN A 57 -9.81 -20.38 11.17
CA GLN A 57 -9.56 -21.78 11.51
C GLN A 57 -10.58 -22.65 10.79
N GLY A 58 -10.09 -23.59 10.00
CA GLY A 58 -10.95 -24.40 9.14
C GLY A 58 -11.76 -23.53 8.16
N GLY A 59 -11.19 -22.42 7.67
CA GLY A 59 -11.85 -21.49 6.76
C GLY A 59 -12.89 -20.56 7.37
N LYS A 60 -13.12 -20.63 8.70
CA LYS A 60 -14.05 -19.73 9.41
C LYS A 60 -13.28 -18.68 10.19
N THR A 61 -13.75 -17.43 10.17
CA THR A 61 -13.15 -16.34 10.97
C THR A 61 -13.18 -16.68 12.43
N VAL A 62 -12.06 -16.47 13.13
CA VAL A 62 -11.92 -16.71 14.56
C VAL A 62 -11.46 -15.44 15.28
N ALA A 63 -11.84 -15.35 16.56
CA ALA A 63 -11.40 -14.25 17.42
C ALA A 63 -9.92 -14.44 17.80
N VAL A 64 -9.14 -13.38 17.62
CA VAL A 64 -7.71 -13.33 17.93
C VAL A 64 -7.33 -11.99 18.53
N THR A 65 -6.17 -11.95 19.19
CA THR A 65 -5.47 -10.70 19.48
C THR A 65 -4.41 -10.47 18.42
N TRP A 66 -4.27 -9.22 17.99
CA TRP A 66 -3.31 -8.81 16.98
C TRP A 66 -2.15 -8.05 17.60
N GLU A 67 -0.94 -8.32 17.12
CA GLU A 67 0.28 -7.66 17.57
C GLU A 67 1.19 -7.37 16.38
N SER A 68 1.88 -6.23 16.41
CA SER A 68 2.93 -5.87 15.46
C SER A 68 4.30 -6.01 16.11
N SER A 69 5.25 -6.61 15.41
CA SER A 69 6.64 -6.71 15.87
C SER A 69 7.37 -5.35 15.84
N ASN A 70 6.86 -4.37 15.11
CA ASN A 70 7.44 -3.04 15.01
C ASN A 70 6.34 -1.98 14.79
N THR A 71 5.92 -1.35 15.88
CA THR A 71 4.85 -0.33 15.87
C THR A 71 5.25 0.99 15.20
N ASN A 72 6.55 1.24 15.00
CA ASN A 72 7.03 2.37 14.20
C ASN A 72 6.84 2.14 12.69
N VAL A 73 6.70 0.89 12.25
CA VAL A 73 6.50 0.52 10.85
C VAL A 73 5.04 0.21 10.56
N ALA A 74 4.37 -0.49 11.46
CA ALA A 74 2.97 -0.84 11.31
C ALA A 74 2.30 -0.99 12.67
N THR A 75 1.11 -0.41 12.82
CA THR A 75 0.21 -0.67 13.95
C THR A 75 -0.95 -1.51 13.48
N VAL A 76 -1.50 -2.35 14.35
CA VAL A 76 -2.68 -3.17 14.06
C VAL A 76 -3.72 -2.99 15.16
N ASN A 77 -4.98 -2.80 14.79
CA ASN A 77 -6.07 -2.69 15.74
C ASN A 77 -6.75 -4.04 16.01
N ALA A 78 -7.68 -4.07 16.96
CA ALA A 78 -8.39 -5.30 17.36
C ALA A 78 -9.19 -5.97 16.23
N SER A 79 -9.59 -5.22 15.19
CA SER A 79 -10.28 -5.78 14.01
C SER A 79 -9.32 -6.29 12.93
N GLY A 80 -8.00 -6.27 13.17
CA GLY A 80 -7.00 -6.69 12.19
C GLY A 80 -6.67 -5.64 11.12
N ARG A 81 -7.14 -4.39 11.28
CA ARG A 81 -6.78 -3.31 10.35
C ARG A 81 -5.38 -2.79 10.71
N VAL A 82 -4.47 -2.90 9.75
CA VAL A 82 -3.09 -2.43 9.84
C VAL A 82 -2.99 -1.04 9.24
N SER A 83 -2.32 -0.13 9.95
CA SER A 83 -1.89 1.17 9.45
C SER A 83 -0.37 1.17 9.35
N THR A 84 0.17 1.67 8.24
CA THR A 84 1.59 1.61 7.91
C THR A 84 2.26 2.98 7.94
N ASN A 85 3.50 3.00 8.40
CA ASN A 85 4.40 4.15 8.38
C ASN A 85 5.82 3.61 8.17
N CYS A 86 6.56 4.15 7.22
CA CYS A 86 7.92 3.67 6.95
C CYS A 86 8.91 4.84 6.93
N VAL A 87 9.76 4.90 7.95
CA VAL A 87 10.95 5.77 7.96
C VAL A 87 12.16 4.84 7.88
N PRO A 88 12.63 4.52 6.66
CA PRO A 88 13.70 3.55 6.50
C PRO A 88 15.04 4.12 6.99
N ALA A 89 15.96 3.23 7.32
CA ALA A 89 17.35 3.60 7.55
C ALA A 89 17.98 4.20 6.28
N ALA A 90 19.03 4.97 6.45
CA ALA A 90 19.74 5.61 5.33
C ALA A 90 20.13 4.57 4.27
N GLY A 91 19.70 4.81 3.02
CA GLY A 91 19.94 3.93 1.88
C GLY A 91 18.94 2.77 1.70
N ALA A 92 18.00 2.57 2.64
CA ALA A 92 16.92 1.61 2.49
C ALA A 92 15.67 2.28 1.87
N THR A 93 14.88 1.48 1.13
CA THR A 93 13.64 1.94 0.47
C THR A 93 12.40 1.29 1.06
N SER A 94 12.55 0.48 2.09
CA SER A 94 11.45 -0.25 2.74
C SER A 94 11.72 -0.51 4.22
N CYS A 95 10.66 -0.77 4.94
CA CYS A 95 10.65 -1.17 6.34
C CYS A 95 9.92 -2.51 6.48
N PHE A 96 10.19 -3.25 7.57
CA PHE A 96 9.62 -4.58 7.79
C PHE A 96 8.94 -4.66 9.14
N ALA A 97 7.79 -5.34 9.19
CA ALA A 97 7.11 -5.75 10.40
C ALA A 97 6.48 -7.13 10.21
N ALA A 98 6.33 -7.89 11.29
CA ALA A 98 5.48 -9.07 11.32
C ALA A 98 4.18 -8.71 12.05
N ILE A 99 3.04 -9.10 11.49
CA ILE A 99 1.73 -8.98 12.12
C ILE A 99 1.31 -10.37 12.61
N THR A 100 1.16 -10.52 13.91
CA THR A 100 0.88 -11.79 14.58
C THR A 100 -0.54 -11.82 15.11
N ALA A 101 -1.28 -12.88 14.78
CA ALA A 101 -2.53 -13.25 15.41
C ALA A 101 -2.29 -14.29 16.49
N THR A 102 -2.90 -14.13 17.66
CA THR A 102 -2.87 -15.10 18.76
C THR A 102 -4.31 -15.49 19.13
N GLN A 103 -4.60 -16.78 19.07
CA GLN A 103 -5.88 -17.34 19.54
C GLN A 103 -5.94 -17.43 21.07
N GLY A 104 -7.14 -17.58 21.64
CA GLY A 104 -7.34 -17.82 23.06
C GLY A 104 -6.67 -19.09 23.58
N SER A 105 -6.39 -20.08 22.72
CA SER A 105 -5.57 -21.27 23.01
C SER A 105 -4.08 -20.98 23.18
N GLY A 106 -3.61 -19.79 22.79
CA GLY A 106 -2.21 -19.40 22.75
C GLY A 106 -1.51 -19.73 21.41
N GLU A 107 -2.19 -20.37 20.45
CA GLU A 107 -1.64 -20.61 19.12
C GLU A 107 -1.42 -19.29 18.39
N LYS A 108 -0.25 -19.16 17.73
CA LYS A 108 0.18 -17.95 17.03
C LYS A 108 0.43 -18.22 15.55
N LYS A 109 0.04 -17.26 14.72
CA LYS A 109 0.43 -17.20 13.30
C LYS A 109 0.82 -15.78 12.93
N SER A 110 1.86 -15.66 12.13
CA SER A 110 2.40 -14.36 11.71
C SER A 110 2.40 -14.22 10.20
N ALA A 111 2.13 -13.02 9.75
CA ALA A 111 2.31 -12.58 8.36
C ALA A 111 3.50 -11.61 8.28
N SER A 112 4.26 -11.70 7.18
CA SER A 112 5.35 -10.76 6.90
C SER A 112 4.83 -9.57 6.11
N LEU A 113 5.12 -8.36 6.60
CA LEU A 113 4.76 -7.10 5.98
C LEU A 113 6.02 -6.34 5.58
N THR A 114 6.13 -6.01 4.30
CA THR A 114 7.10 -5.05 3.77
C THR A 114 6.37 -3.76 3.44
N VAL A 115 6.78 -2.66 4.06
CA VAL A 115 6.27 -1.32 3.77
C VAL A 115 7.30 -0.57 2.95
N TYR A 116 6.94 -0.20 1.73
CA TYR A 116 7.80 0.60 0.87
C TYR A 116 7.65 2.08 1.20
N ASN A 117 8.79 2.74 1.45
CA ASN A 117 8.79 4.19 1.59
C ASN A 117 8.62 4.82 0.20
N LEU A 118 7.53 5.51 0.01
CA LEU A 118 7.28 6.27 -1.20
C LEU A 118 8.06 7.59 -1.14
N VAL A 119 8.73 7.91 -2.24
CA VAL A 119 9.36 9.22 -2.37
C VAL A 119 8.30 10.33 -2.37
N GLY A 120 8.61 11.48 -1.76
CA GLY A 120 7.73 12.64 -1.72
C GLY A 120 6.93 12.80 -0.44
N ILE A 121 6.48 14.02 -0.22
CA ILE A 121 5.70 14.45 0.96
C ILE A 121 4.25 13.99 0.80
N SER A 122 3.70 13.32 1.81
CA SER A 122 2.32 12.84 1.76
C SER A 122 1.32 13.98 1.91
N LEU A 123 0.34 14.05 1.02
CA LEU A 123 -0.80 14.96 1.09
C LEU A 123 -2.01 14.26 1.73
N THR A 124 -2.79 15.04 2.48
CA THR A 124 -4.11 14.64 2.97
C THR A 124 -5.18 15.27 2.06
N SER A 125 -6.13 14.45 1.56
CA SER A 125 -7.19 14.93 0.69
C SER A 125 -7.95 16.11 1.30
N GLY A 126 -8.10 17.17 0.54
CA GLY A 126 -8.80 18.39 0.93
C GLY A 126 -7.99 19.35 1.81
N THR A 127 -6.81 18.94 2.31
CA THR A 127 -5.95 19.76 3.18
C THR A 127 -4.82 20.40 2.35
N ALA A 128 -4.67 21.72 2.43
CA ALA A 128 -3.59 22.42 1.76
C ALA A 128 -2.28 22.33 2.57
N VAL A 129 -1.17 22.07 1.88
CA VAL A 129 0.17 22.39 2.36
C VAL A 129 0.47 23.83 1.97
N THR A 130 0.91 24.65 2.91
CA THR A 130 1.15 26.08 2.71
C THR A 130 2.59 26.46 3.05
N GLY A 131 3.04 27.64 2.61
CA GLY A 131 4.37 28.13 2.92
C GLY A 131 5.49 27.43 2.13
N ILE A 132 5.16 26.78 1.02
CA ILE A 132 6.14 26.13 0.16
C ILE A 132 7.08 27.19 -0.43
N SER A 133 8.38 26.91 -0.38
CA SER A 133 9.44 27.82 -0.83
C SER A 133 10.51 27.03 -1.56
N GLY A 134 11.18 27.65 -2.52
CA GLY A 134 12.28 27.01 -3.26
C GLY A 134 13.11 28.03 -4.05
N LYS A 135 14.23 27.53 -4.55
CA LYS A 135 15.16 28.26 -5.42
C LYS A 135 15.09 27.68 -6.83
N VAL A 136 15.42 28.50 -7.82
CA VAL A 136 15.54 28.05 -9.22
C VAL A 136 16.34 26.75 -9.32
N GLY A 137 15.76 25.74 -9.97
CA GLY A 137 16.35 24.42 -10.13
C GLY A 137 16.04 23.42 -9.00
N ASP A 138 15.39 23.86 -7.91
CA ASP A 138 14.82 22.93 -6.93
C ASP A 138 13.58 22.29 -7.50
N TYR A 139 13.23 21.08 -7.01
CA TYR A 139 11.91 20.52 -7.15
C TYR A 139 11.43 19.92 -5.84
N ILE A 140 10.13 19.98 -5.60
CA ILE A 140 9.51 19.46 -4.39
C ILE A 140 8.48 18.41 -4.81
N LEU A 141 8.62 17.20 -4.29
CA LEU A 141 7.77 16.08 -4.66
C LEU A 141 6.74 15.81 -3.58
N TYR A 142 5.49 15.74 -3.99
CA TYR A 142 4.33 15.36 -3.18
C TYR A 142 3.68 14.11 -3.70
N ARG A 143 2.87 13.45 -2.87
CA ARG A 143 2.08 12.27 -3.24
C ARG A 143 0.74 12.23 -2.52
N ILE A 144 -0.24 11.58 -3.15
CA ILE A 144 -1.53 11.26 -2.55
C ILE A 144 -1.97 9.88 -3.02
N TYR A 145 -2.61 9.11 -2.14
CA TYR A 145 -3.26 7.86 -2.52
C TYR A 145 -4.70 8.10 -2.96
N VAL A 146 -5.08 7.51 -4.09
CA VAL A 146 -6.43 7.54 -4.66
C VAL A 146 -7.06 6.17 -4.48
N PRO A 147 -8.13 6.03 -3.69
CA PRO A 147 -8.89 4.79 -3.54
C PRO A 147 -9.55 4.34 -4.86
N ALA A 148 -9.80 3.03 -4.97
CA ALA A 148 -10.62 2.52 -6.06
C ALA A 148 -12.05 3.07 -5.98
N GLY A 149 -12.61 3.43 -7.14
CA GLY A 149 -13.97 3.99 -7.24
C GLY A 149 -14.05 5.51 -7.03
N SER A 150 -12.91 6.20 -6.83
CA SER A 150 -12.88 7.65 -6.77
C SER A 150 -13.36 8.26 -8.10
N THR A 151 -14.22 9.27 -8.03
CA THR A 151 -14.82 9.92 -9.19
C THR A 151 -14.00 11.11 -9.69
N SER A 152 -13.19 11.72 -8.83
CA SER A 152 -12.33 12.86 -9.19
C SER A 152 -11.07 12.92 -8.35
N LEU A 153 -9.99 13.40 -8.98
CA LEU A 153 -8.77 13.86 -8.32
C LEU A 153 -8.42 15.23 -8.86
N LYS A 154 -8.22 16.20 -7.98
CA LYS A 154 -7.84 17.56 -8.34
C LYS A 154 -6.62 18.00 -7.54
N PHE A 155 -5.59 18.50 -8.23
CA PHE A 155 -4.48 19.23 -7.63
C PHE A 155 -4.65 20.72 -7.94
N GLU A 156 -4.49 21.56 -6.93
CA GLU A 156 -4.58 23.02 -7.02
C GLU A 156 -3.33 23.62 -6.36
N MET A 157 -2.54 24.32 -7.14
CA MET A 157 -1.41 25.12 -6.68
C MET A 157 -1.77 26.60 -6.78
N SER A 158 -1.41 27.42 -5.78
CA SER A 158 -1.78 28.82 -5.78
C SER A 158 -0.99 29.66 -4.74
N GLY A 159 -1.04 30.96 -4.92
CA GLY A 159 -0.47 31.94 -3.96
C GLY A 159 1.04 32.04 -4.00
N GLY A 160 1.60 32.76 -3.03
CA GLY A 160 3.03 32.96 -2.92
C GLY A 160 3.63 33.89 -3.96
N THR A 161 4.96 33.85 -4.07
CA THR A 161 5.77 34.62 -5.04
C THR A 161 6.58 33.67 -5.90
N GLY A 162 7.23 34.16 -6.95
CA GLY A 162 8.01 33.36 -7.91
C GLY A 162 7.13 32.64 -8.90
N ASP A 163 7.70 31.67 -9.58
CA ASP A 163 7.04 30.85 -10.58
C ASP A 163 7.37 29.37 -10.33
N PHE A 164 6.34 28.59 -10.00
CA PHE A 164 6.41 27.14 -9.76
C PHE A 164 5.53 26.44 -10.77
N ASP A 165 6.09 25.47 -11.47
CA ASP A 165 5.37 24.61 -12.44
C ASP A 165 4.88 23.33 -11.76
N LEU A 166 3.59 22.99 -11.96
CA LEU A 166 2.99 21.75 -11.45
C LEU A 166 3.04 20.64 -12.48
N TYR A 167 3.64 19.52 -12.11
CA TYR A 167 3.64 18.28 -12.88
C TYR A 167 2.92 17.18 -12.08
N VAL A 168 1.98 16.46 -12.71
CA VAL A 168 1.25 15.37 -12.06
C VAL A 168 1.37 14.07 -12.84
N ARG A 169 1.59 12.95 -12.14
CA ARG A 169 1.66 11.62 -12.73
C ARG A 169 1.20 10.54 -11.74
N GLN A 170 0.57 9.49 -12.28
CA GLN A 170 0.20 8.29 -11.53
C GLN A 170 1.33 7.25 -11.53
N GLY A 171 1.45 6.51 -10.42
CA GLY A 171 2.27 5.30 -10.27
C GLY A 171 3.75 5.57 -10.01
N THR A 172 4.33 6.57 -10.66
CA THR A 172 5.74 6.98 -10.50
C THR A 172 5.86 8.50 -10.50
N PRO A 173 6.90 9.07 -9.84
CA PRO A 173 7.14 10.50 -9.89
C PRO A 173 7.18 11.04 -11.33
N PRO A 174 6.60 12.23 -11.57
CA PRO A 174 6.76 12.90 -12.85
C PRO A 174 8.21 13.31 -13.09
N THR A 175 8.55 13.48 -14.34
CA THR A 175 9.82 14.05 -14.79
C THR A 175 9.53 15.16 -15.80
N TYR A 176 10.54 15.94 -16.21
CA TYR A 176 10.39 16.97 -17.23
C TYR A 176 9.91 16.44 -18.59
N SER A 177 10.04 15.14 -18.84
CA SER A 177 9.61 14.50 -20.09
C SER A 177 8.45 13.51 -19.93
N GLN A 178 8.03 13.18 -18.70
CA GLN A 178 6.98 12.19 -18.42
C GLN A 178 6.03 12.69 -17.33
N TRP A 179 4.87 13.09 -17.73
CA TRP A 179 3.76 13.58 -16.89
C TRP A 179 2.40 13.28 -17.55
N GLN A 180 1.32 13.35 -16.80
CA GLN A 180 -0.04 13.21 -17.29
C GLN A 180 -0.77 14.55 -17.31
N CYS A 181 -0.38 15.49 -16.46
CA CYS A 181 -0.86 16.86 -16.45
C CYS A 181 0.30 17.80 -16.08
N ARG A 182 0.45 18.84 -16.86
CA ARG A 182 1.34 19.98 -16.65
C ARG A 182 0.66 21.21 -17.24
N PRO A 183 0.07 22.09 -16.44
CA PRO A 183 -0.61 23.29 -16.91
C PRO A 183 0.30 24.28 -17.61
N TYR A 184 1.54 24.46 -17.10
CA TYR A 184 2.59 25.31 -17.67
C TYR A 184 2.12 26.77 -17.87
N ALA A 185 1.51 27.34 -16.85
CA ALA A 185 1.07 28.73 -16.80
C ALA A 185 2.06 29.57 -16.01
N GLY A 186 2.34 30.81 -16.43
CA GLY A 186 3.20 31.70 -15.64
C GLY A 186 2.58 32.00 -14.27
N GLY A 187 3.40 31.95 -13.24
CA GLY A 187 3.01 32.10 -11.82
C GLY A 187 2.38 30.84 -11.23
N ASN A 188 1.98 30.90 -9.99
CA ASN A 188 1.66 29.76 -9.13
C ASN A 188 0.20 29.25 -9.21
N ASN A 189 -0.66 29.83 -10.07
CA ASN A 189 -2.07 29.45 -10.12
C ASN A 189 -2.28 28.34 -11.16
N GLU A 190 -2.05 27.10 -10.76
CA GLU A 190 -2.10 25.94 -11.63
C GLU A 190 -3.04 24.85 -11.11
N THR A 191 -3.70 24.14 -12.01
CA THR A 191 -4.68 23.10 -11.67
C THR A 191 -4.56 21.91 -12.59
N CYS A 192 -4.51 20.71 -12.02
CA CYS A 192 -4.66 19.43 -12.71
C CYS A 192 -5.92 18.72 -12.20
N THR A 193 -6.81 18.31 -13.11
CA THR A 193 -8.05 17.59 -12.77
C THR A 193 -8.14 16.29 -13.57
N PHE A 194 -8.48 15.20 -12.88
CA PHE A 194 -8.65 13.87 -13.46
C PHE A 194 -10.03 13.35 -13.08
N ALA A 195 -10.84 13.01 -14.08
CA ALA A 195 -12.11 12.32 -13.91
C ALA A 195 -11.87 10.81 -13.84
N ASN A 196 -12.55 10.13 -12.90
CA ASN A 196 -12.40 8.68 -12.66
C ASN A 196 -10.92 8.25 -12.61
N PRO A 197 -10.12 8.85 -11.70
CA PRO A 197 -8.70 8.56 -11.63
C PRO A 197 -8.49 7.09 -11.29
N ALA A 198 -7.46 6.48 -11.89
CA ALA A 198 -7.09 5.13 -11.52
C ALA A 198 -6.63 5.10 -10.06
N SER A 199 -6.98 4.02 -9.35
CA SER A 199 -6.55 3.82 -7.96
C SER A 199 -5.03 3.67 -7.85
N GLY A 200 -4.48 4.05 -6.70
CA GLY A 200 -3.05 3.97 -6.42
C GLY A 200 -2.44 5.33 -6.09
N THR A 201 -1.11 5.38 -6.04
CA THR A 201 -0.38 6.59 -5.69
C THR A 201 -0.27 7.52 -6.89
N TRP A 202 -0.60 8.78 -6.66
CA TRP A 202 -0.41 9.90 -7.58
C TRP A 202 0.64 10.83 -7.00
N TYR A 203 1.49 11.35 -7.87
CA TYR A 203 2.58 12.26 -7.52
C TYR A 203 2.34 13.63 -8.13
N ALA A 204 2.70 14.67 -7.38
CA ALA A 204 2.79 16.03 -7.85
C ALA A 204 4.21 16.55 -7.59
N MET A 205 4.88 17.01 -8.63
CA MET A 205 6.16 17.69 -8.54
C MET A 205 5.93 19.18 -8.79
N LEU A 206 6.42 20.00 -7.89
CA LEU A 206 6.52 21.45 -8.06
C LEU A 206 7.95 21.75 -8.47
N ASP A 207 8.14 22.17 -9.70
CA ASP A 207 9.42 22.64 -10.23
C ASP A 207 9.55 24.15 -10.01
N VAL A 208 10.68 24.58 -9.50
CA VAL A 208 10.90 26.02 -9.18
C VAL A 208 11.57 26.70 -10.35
N TYR A 209 10.76 27.34 -11.21
CA TYR A 209 11.25 28.08 -12.37
C TYR A 209 11.83 29.46 -11.99
N GLU A 210 11.23 30.14 -10.98
CA GLU A 210 11.74 31.35 -10.35
C GLU A 210 11.71 31.24 -8.83
N ASP A 211 12.73 31.80 -8.14
CA ASP A 211 12.81 31.84 -6.69
C ASP A 211 11.51 32.35 -6.07
N GLY A 212 10.94 31.57 -5.15
CA GLY A 212 9.67 31.97 -4.56
C GLY A 212 9.40 31.37 -3.18
N ALA A 213 8.35 31.91 -2.55
CA ALA A 213 7.93 31.51 -1.22
C ALA A 213 6.44 31.72 -1.00
N GLY A 214 5.86 30.95 -0.05
CA GLY A 214 4.45 31.11 0.35
C GLY A 214 3.46 30.42 -0.57
N VAL A 215 3.92 29.56 -1.50
CA VAL A 215 3.07 28.79 -2.39
C VAL A 215 2.27 27.76 -1.61
N SER A 216 1.08 27.45 -2.05
CA SER A 216 0.19 26.44 -1.47
C SER A 216 -0.12 25.35 -2.49
N LEU A 217 -0.14 24.09 -2.06
CA LEU A 217 -0.59 22.93 -2.84
C LEU A 217 -1.69 22.20 -2.09
N LYS A 218 -2.82 21.92 -2.78
CA LYS A 218 -3.91 21.08 -2.26
C LYS A 218 -4.25 19.99 -3.25
N ALA A 219 -4.38 18.75 -2.78
CA ALA A 219 -4.96 17.67 -3.55
C ALA A 219 -6.32 17.27 -2.95
N THR A 220 -7.34 17.10 -3.80
CA THR A 220 -8.68 16.68 -3.38
C THR A 220 -9.08 15.43 -4.14
N VAL A 221 -9.36 14.35 -3.42
CA VAL A 221 -9.93 13.10 -3.94
C VAL A 221 -11.40 13.08 -3.59
N THR A 222 -12.25 12.87 -4.58
CA THR A 222 -13.71 12.69 -4.41
C THR A 222 -14.03 11.22 -4.61
N PRO A 223 -14.72 10.56 -3.65
CA PRO A 223 -15.19 9.18 -3.77
C PRO A 223 -16.10 8.93 -4.96
#